data_664b86f776eed6336a14de45a67cde68
#
_entry.id   664b86f776eed6336a14de45a67cde68
#
_cell.length_a   1.000
_cell.length_b   1.000
_cell.length_c   1.000
_cell.angle_alpha   90.00
_cell.angle_beta   90.00
_cell.angle_gamma   90.00
#
_symmetry.space_group_name_H-M   'P 1'
#
loop_
_entity.id
_entity.type
_entity.pdbx_description
1 polymer ?
#
loop_
_entity_poly.entity_id
_entity_poly.type
_entity_poly.pdbx_seq_one_letter_code
_entity_poly.pdbx_strand_id
1 'polypeptide(L)'
;MSSQPQATPKATSGWKAILKRAWPTIRILLSVALLWKATSGIDWHALLDSEIQMQPWWFLAAVLMMLSAFICGGLRWGFLMRKVGFQGSLINFVALYFAGGLINQGLPSTLGGDSYRAITATHLNSSGKLTEAKELDAELHHSVDLEHATPKLRLSFSMVLVDRLLGLAGNNLLGGLGLILGGATLATWGTDLGYAVTGIMILSGLLLAAILAWGPSCNLLQKLLNRLQMNHALPGIKLAFSWPMNVAQAAFAIGIHSLTILTLLFCLKAYGVDAPIEALMIGLPALSLLLMLPISISGWGLREATLSSVLALWGVSPSMTVLASISYGAITVLSVLPGAYFLLKRK
;
A
#
# COMPACT_ATOMS: atom_id res chain seq x y z
N MET A 1 -46.43 -27.39 -17.16
CA MET A 1 -45.10 -27.11 -17.75
C MET A 1 -45.05 -25.61 -18.03
N SER A 2 -44.55 -24.86 -17.10
CA SER A 2 -44.36 -23.38 -17.20
C SER A 2 -42.88 -23.12 -17.46
N SER A 3 -42.61 -22.70 -18.70
CA SER A 3 -41.26 -22.26 -19.12
C SER A 3 -40.91 -20.94 -18.44
N GLN A 4 -39.91 -20.95 -17.59
CA GLN A 4 -39.29 -19.72 -17.09
C GLN A 4 -38.54 -19.01 -18.21
N PRO A 5 -38.67 -17.67 -18.34
CA PRO A 5 -37.89 -16.92 -19.31
C PRO A 5 -36.42 -16.90 -18.88
N GLN A 6 -35.54 -17.38 -19.74
CA GLN A 6 -34.09 -17.23 -19.63
C GLN A 6 -33.75 -15.74 -19.66
N ALA A 7 -33.14 -15.24 -18.59
CA ALA A 7 -32.60 -13.87 -18.52
C ALA A 7 -31.48 -13.72 -19.55
N THR A 8 -31.70 -12.94 -20.60
CA THR A 8 -30.68 -12.55 -21.56
C THR A 8 -29.56 -11.77 -20.85
N PRO A 9 -28.27 -12.09 -21.09
CA PRO A 9 -27.17 -11.34 -20.52
C PRO A 9 -27.24 -9.90 -21.02
N LYS A 10 -27.29 -8.93 -20.09
CA LYS A 10 -27.21 -7.50 -20.41
C LYS A 10 -25.90 -7.24 -21.14
N ALA A 11 -25.99 -6.92 -22.44
CA ALA A 11 -24.86 -6.48 -23.25
C ALA A 11 -24.22 -5.25 -22.58
N THR A 12 -23.05 -5.42 -22.01
CA THR A 12 -22.26 -4.29 -21.52
C THR A 12 -21.97 -3.38 -22.71
N SER A 13 -22.36 -2.11 -22.63
CA SER A 13 -22.19 -1.15 -23.73
C SER A 13 -20.74 -1.22 -24.25
N GLY A 14 -20.55 -1.36 -25.57
CA GLY A 14 -19.26 -1.69 -26.19
C GLY A 14 -18.10 -0.77 -25.77
N TRP A 15 -18.37 0.51 -25.45
CA TRP A 15 -17.38 1.46 -24.97
C TRP A 15 -16.80 1.08 -23.59
N LYS A 16 -17.59 0.52 -22.66
CA LYS A 16 -17.11 0.05 -21.34
C LYS A 16 -16.18 -1.14 -21.48
N ALA A 17 -16.45 -2.03 -22.42
CA ALA A 17 -15.56 -3.17 -22.72
C ALA A 17 -14.24 -2.69 -23.34
N ILE A 18 -14.28 -1.72 -24.25
CA ILE A 18 -13.09 -1.10 -24.86
C ILE A 18 -12.27 -0.39 -23.79
N LEU A 19 -12.91 0.41 -22.93
CA LEU A 19 -12.21 1.11 -21.85
C LEU A 19 -11.56 0.15 -20.86
N LYS A 20 -12.26 -0.92 -20.46
CA LYS A 20 -11.71 -1.96 -19.58
C LYS A 20 -10.49 -2.65 -20.20
N ARG A 21 -10.47 -2.87 -21.51
CA ARG A 21 -9.34 -3.49 -22.22
C ARG A 21 -8.18 -2.53 -22.43
N ALA A 22 -8.45 -1.25 -22.66
CA ALA A 22 -7.43 -0.21 -22.85
C ALA A 22 -6.83 0.31 -21.54
N TRP A 23 -7.52 0.12 -20.40
CA TRP A 23 -7.14 0.68 -19.11
C TRP A 23 -5.72 0.33 -18.64
N PRO A 24 -5.22 -0.91 -18.75
CA PRO A 24 -3.83 -1.23 -18.42
C PRO A 24 -2.82 -0.44 -19.27
N THR A 25 -3.06 -0.34 -20.58
CA THR A 25 -2.20 0.41 -21.52
C THR A 25 -2.20 1.91 -21.20
N ILE A 26 -3.38 2.47 -20.90
CA ILE A 26 -3.51 3.89 -20.49
C ILE A 26 -2.66 4.16 -19.24
N ARG A 27 -2.65 3.27 -18.25
CA ARG A 27 -1.84 3.43 -17.04
C ARG A 27 -0.34 3.37 -17.32
N ILE A 28 0.11 2.46 -18.21
CA ILE A 28 1.50 2.39 -18.62
C ILE A 28 1.92 3.72 -19.24
N LEU A 29 1.15 4.20 -20.21
CA LEU A 29 1.42 5.46 -20.88
C LEU A 29 1.42 6.66 -19.91
N LEU A 30 0.48 6.68 -18.98
CA LEU A 30 0.39 7.73 -17.97
C LEU A 30 1.58 7.67 -16.99
N SER A 31 1.98 6.47 -16.54
CA SER A 31 3.17 6.32 -15.68
C SER A 31 4.44 6.79 -16.40
N VAL A 32 4.61 6.42 -17.65
CA VAL A 32 5.75 6.87 -18.48
C VAL A 32 5.70 8.38 -18.67
N ALA A 33 4.54 8.95 -18.99
CA ALA A 33 4.38 10.40 -19.19
C ALA A 33 4.66 11.18 -17.89
N LEU A 34 4.17 10.69 -16.74
CA LEU A 34 4.43 11.31 -15.44
C LEU A 34 5.91 11.22 -15.06
N LEU A 35 6.54 10.07 -15.29
CA LEU A 35 7.96 9.88 -15.02
C LEU A 35 8.80 10.78 -15.94
N TRP A 36 8.48 10.81 -17.23
CA TRP A 36 9.13 11.69 -18.19
C TRP A 36 8.99 13.16 -17.78
N LYS A 37 7.79 13.60 -17.41
CA LYS A 37 7.55 14.96 -16.91
C LYS A 37 8.35 15.26 -15.63
N ALA A 38 8.40 14.31 -14.68
CA ALA A 38 9.16 14.48 -13.44
C ALA A 38 10.67 14.58 -13.69
N THR A 39 11.17 13.91 -14.73
CA THR A 39 12.60 13.86 -15.08
C THR A 39 13.01 14.90 -16.13
N SER A 40 12.07 15.43 -16.93
CA SER A 40 12.37 16.39 -18.01
C SER A 40 12.87 17.75 -17.53
N GLY A 41 12.58 18.11 -16.27
CA GLY A 41 13.09 19.33 -15.64
C GLY A 41 14.46 19.17 -14.99
N ILE A 42 15.08 17.98 -15.06
CA ILE A 42 16.38 17.69 -14.47
C ILE A 42 17.46 17.99 -15.51
N ASP A 43 18.38 18.89 -15.17
CA ASP A 43 19.60 19.06 -15.92
C ASP A 43 20.57 17.90 -15.59
N TRP A 44 20.50 16.85 -16.41
CA TRP A 44 21.31 15.64 -16.22
C TRP A 44 22.81 15.91 -16.39
N HIS A 45 23.20 16.87 -17.22
CA HIS A 45 24.62 17.26 -17.41
C HIS A 45 25.12 17.93 -16.13
N ALA A 46 24.44 18.98 -15.68
CA ALA A 46 24.80 19.64 -14.42
C ALA A 46 24.79 18.67 -13.22
N LEU A 47 23.91 17.67 -13.24
CA LEU A 47 23.83 16.68 -12.18
C LEU A 47 25.00 15.68 -12.24
N LEU A 48 25.42 15.24 -13.44
CA LEU A 48 26.55 14.32 -13.62
C LEU A 48 27.89 15.04 -13.40
N ASP A 49 27.96 16.32 -13.75
CA ASP A 49 29.14 17.17 -13.55
C ASP A 49 29.26 17.65 -12.09
N SER A 50 28.16 17.65 -11.34
CA SER A 50 28.22 17.92 -9.92
C SER A 50 28.94 16.74 -9.22
N GLU A 51 29.97 17.04 -8.43
CA GLU A 51 30.63 16.07 -7.57
C GLU A 51 29.67 15.58 -6.47
N ILE A 52 28.59 14.85 -6.87
CA ILE A 52 27.70 14.22 -5.90
C ILE A 52 28.56 13.16 -5.19
N GLN A 53 28.95 13.48 -3.97
CA GLN A 53 29.61 12.50 -3.10
C GLN A 53 28.58 11.46 -2.65
N MET A 54 28.31 10.49 -3.54
CA MET A 54 27.39 9.40 -3.21
C MET A 54 27.95 8.60 -2.02
N GLN A 55 27.12 8.42 -1.02
CA GLN A 55 27.45 7.66 0.19
C GLN A 55 26.72 6.30 0.16
N PRO A 56 27.33 5.24 -0.40
CA PRO A 56 26.65 3.96 -0.69
C PRO A 56 26.08 3.26 0.54
N TRP A 57 26.69 3.47 1.71
CA TRP A 57 26.24 2.85 2.94
C TRP A 57 24.82 3.31 3.37
N TRP A 58 24.38 4.52 2.98
CA TRP A 58 23.00 4.94 3.20
C TRP A 58 22.00 4.15 2.36
N PHE A 59 22.36 3.72 1.16
CA PHE A 59 21.53 2.82 0.38
C PHE A 59 21.38 1.46 1.05
N LEU A 60 22.45 0.93 1.67
CA LEU A 60 22.36 -0.30 2.46
C LEU A 60 21.40 -0.11 3.66
N ALA A 61 21.52 1.00 4.38
CA ALA A 61 20.61 1.33 5.46
C ALA A 61 19.15 1.44 4.97
N ALA A 62 18.91 2.08 3.81
CA ALA A 62 17.60 2.17 3.21
C ALA A 62 17.01 0.79 2.86
N VAL A 63 17.81 -0.12 2.29
CA VAL A 63 17.40 -1.51 2.03
C VAL A 63 16.99 -2.23 3.31
N LEU A 64 17.80 -2.10 4.37
CA LEU A 64 17.50 -2.73 5.67
C LEU A 64 16.21 -2.18 6.29
N MET A 65 15.96 -0.87 6.20
CA MET A 65 14.69 -0.27 6.67
C MET A 65 13.50 -0.79 5.87
N MET A 66 13.61 -0.85 4.55
CA MET A 66 12.52 -1.34 3.70
C MET A 66 12.25 -2.83 3.91
N LEU A 67 13.27 -3.67 4.01
CA LEU A 67 13.13 -5.09 4.36
C LEU A 67 12.42 -5.26 5.72
N SER A 68 12.85 -4.47 6.72
CA SER A 68 12.22 -4.47 8.05
C SER A 68 10.76 -4.05 7.98
N ALA A 69 10.40 -3.07 7.15
CA ALA A 69 9.02 -2.66 6.93
C ALA A 69 8.17 -3.80 6.35
N PHE A 70 8.69 -4.55 5.36
CA PHE A 70 7.99 -5.72 4.80
C PHE A 70 7.84 -6.86 5.81
N ILE A 71 8.87 -7.14 6.60
CA ILE A 71 8.81 -8.14 7.69
C ILE A 71 7.76 -7.74 8.71
N CYS A 72 7.79 -6.51 9.19
CA CYS A 72 6.80 -5.98 10.14
C CYS A 72 5.37 -6.03 9.56
N GLY A 73 5.19 -5.71 8.27
CA GLY A 73 3.91 -5.81 7.57
C GLY A 73 3.38 -7.25 7.54
N GLY A 74 4.24 -8.20 7.21
CA GLY A 74 3.91 -9.63 7.21
C GLY A 74 3.59 -10.16 8.60
N LEU A 75 4.34 -9.75 9.63
CA LEU A 75 4.07 -10.10 11.03
C LEU A 75 2.74 -9.52 11.49
N ARG A 76 2.47 -8.23 11.25
CA ARG A 76 1.20 -7.56 11.60
C ARG A 76 0.01 -8.32 11.02
N TRP A 77 0.03 -8.59 9.72
CA TRP A 77 -1.02 -9.34 9.05
C TRP A 77 -1.11 -10.78 9.56
N GLY A 78 0.02 -11.45 9.75
CA GLY A 78 0.10 -12.82 10.27
C GLY A 78 -0.47 -12.97 11.69
N PHE A 79 -0.22 -12.02 12.57
CA PHE A 79 -0.85 -12.01 13.90
C PHE A 79 -2.38 -11.94 13.80
N LEU A 80 -2.90 -11.07 12.93
CA LEU A 80 -4.33 -10.93 12.72
C LEU A 80 -4.93 -12.23 12.16
N MET A 81 -4.32 -12.79 11.10
CA MET A 81 -4.77 -14.02 10.44
C MET A 81 -4.83 -15.21 11.41
N ARG A 82 -3.77 -15.40 12.22
CA ARG A 82 -3.74 -16.49 13.21
C ARG A 82 -4.81 -16.35 14.28
N LYS A 83 -5.10 -15.14 14.72
CA LYS A 83 -6.13 -14.86 15.73
C LYS A 83 -7.54 -15.11 15.23
N VAL A 84 -7.80 -14.95 13.93
CA VAL A 84 -9.10 -15.31 13.32
C VAL A 84 -9.17 -16.77 12.85
N GLY A 85 -8.16 -17.60 13.19
CA GLY A 85 -8.20 -19.05 13.01
C GLY A 85 -7.51 -19.58 11.75
N PHE A 86 -6.78 -18.74 10.99
CA PHE A 86 -5.98 -19.24 9.87
C PHE A 86 -4.75 -20.00 10.37
N GLN A 87 -4.46 -21.10 9.69
CA GLN A 87 -3.31 -21.95 9.99
C GLN A 87 -2.05 -21.41 9.33
N GLY A 88 -0.89 -21.89 9.78
CA GLY A 88 0.42 -21.47 9.32
C GLY A 88 1.23 -20.71 10.37
N SER A 89 2.55 -20.70 10.17
CA SER A 89 3.48 -19.95 11.02
C SER A 89 3.51 -18.47 10.64
N LEU A 90 4.01 -17.61 11.52
CA LEU A 90 4.22 -16.20 11.18
C LEU A 90 5.16 -16.03 9.98
N ILE A 91 6.16 -16.93 9.83
CA ILE A 91 7.08 -16.93 8.69
C ILE A 91 6.32 -17.18 7.37
N ASN A 92 5.31 -18.05 7.36
CA ASN A 92 4.49 -18.26 6.17
C ASN A 92 3.75 -16.99 5.76
N PHE A 93 3.18 -16.25 6.73
CA PHE A 93 2.49 -14.99 6.45
C PHE A 93 3.45 -13.89 6.00
N VAL A 94 4.65 -13.82 6.58
CA VAL A 94 5.71 -12.93 6.09
C VAL A 94 6.09 -13.30 4.65
N ALA A 95 6.28 -14.58 4.35
CA ALA A 95 6.57 -15.06 3.00
C ALA A 95 5.48 -14.68 1.99
N LEU A 96 4.20 -14.87 2.36
CA LEU A 96 3.07 -14.46 1.53
C LEU A 96 3.01 -12.93 1.34
N TYR A 97 3.40 -12.17 2.37
CA TYR A 97 3.46 -10.72 2.29
C TYR A 97 4.51 -10.24 1.28
N PHE A 98 5.71 -10.86 1.29
CA PHE A 98 6.76 -10.61 0.29
C PHE A 98 6.32 -11.02 -1.12
N ALA A 99 5.71 -12.20 -1.27
CA ALA A 99 5.21 -12.67 -2.56
C ALA A 99 4.12 -11.74 -3.12
N GLY A 100 3.17 -11.32 -2.29
CA GLY A 100 2.16 -10.34 -2.66
C GLY A 100 2.76 -8.97 -3.01
N GLY A 101 3.77 -8.54 -2.25
CA GLY A 101 4.54 -7.32 -2.53
C GLY A 101 5.22 -7.37 -3.90
N LEU A 102 5.86 -8.49 -4.25
CA LEU A 102 6.50 -8.68 -5.55
C LEU A 102 5.48 -8.66 -6.70
N ILE A 103 4.36 -9.37 -6.55
CA ILE A 103 3.28 -9.36 -7.54
C ILE A 103 2.76 -7.94 -7.77
N ASN A 104 2.62 -7.15 -6.70
CA ASN A 104 2.18 -5.75 -6.80
C ASN A 104 3.16 -4.85 -7.55
N GLN A 105 4.45 -5.20 -7.65
CA GLN A 105 5.41 -4.43 -8.46
C GLN A 105 5.20 -4.64 -9.96
N GLY A 106 4.74 -5.82 -10.37
CA GLY A 106 4.52 -6.15 -11.79
C GLY A 106 3.10 -5.86 -12.29
N LEU A 107 2.15 -5.63 -11.40
CA LEU A 107 0.75 -5.43 -11.79
C LEU A 107 0.33 -3.95 -11.73
N PRO A 108 -0.57 -3.54 -12.62
CA PRO A 108 -1.11 -2.17 -12.62
C PRO A 108 -2.01 -1.86 -11.42
N SER A 109 -2.16 -2.78 -10.48
CA SER A 109 -3.03 -2.64 -9.31
C SER A 109 -2.42 -3.37 -8.12
N THR A 110 -2.46 -2.75 -6.95
CA THR A 110 -2.07 -3.38 -5.68
C THR A 110 -3.00 -4.53 -5.26
N LEU A 111 -4.14 -4.69 -5.96
CA LEU A 111 -5.12 -5.72 -5.64
C LEU A 111 -4.64 -7.14 -6.03
N GLY A 112 -3.76 -7.28 -7.03
CA GLY A 112 -3.29 -8.59 -7.48
C GLY A 112 -2.50 -9.33 -6.41
N GLY A 113 -1.52 -8.69 -5.78
CA GLY A 113 -0.76 -9.27 -4.68
C GLY A 113 -1.60 -9.48 -3.42
N ASP A 114 -2.58 -8.60 -3.18
CA ASP A 114 -3.52 -8.76 -2.08
C ASP A 114 -4.44 -9.97 -2.28
N SER A 115 -4.96 -10.15 -3.50
CA SER A 115 -5.74 -11.33 -3.86
C SER A 115 -4.91 -12.60 -3.72
N TYR A 116 -3.66 -12.58 -4.23
CA TYR A 116 -2.74 -13.70 -4.09
C TYR A 116 -2.55 -14.12 -2.63
N ARG A 117 -2.21 -13.17 -1.73
CA ARG A 117 -2.00 -13.49 -0.32
C ARG A 117 -3.29 -13.94 0.37
N ALA A 118 -4.44 -13.36 0.01
CA ALA A 118 -5.74 -13.74 0.58
C ALA A 118 -6.13 -15.17 0.20
N ILE A 119 -6.04 -15.53 -1.08
CA ILE A 119 -6.36 -16.85 -1.58
C ILE A 119 -5.38 -17.89 -1.01
N THR A 120 -4.07 -17.63 -1.12
CA THR A 120 -3.05 -18.58 -0.68
C THR A 120 -3.12 -18.86 0.83
N ALA A 121 -3.49 -17.88 1.64
CA ALA A 121 -3.66 -18.07 3.08
C ALA A 121 -4.78 -19.07 3.43
N THR A 122 -5.81 -19.23 2.59
CA THR A 122 -6.88 -20.20 2.83
C THR A 122 -6.42 -21.65 2.66
N HIS A 123 -5.37 -21.88 1.88
CA HIS A 123 -4.80 -23.18 1.56
C HIS A 123 -3.60 -23.57 2.43
N LEU A 124 -3.23 -22.75 3.42
CA LEU A 124 -2.21 -23.14 4.39
C LEU A 124 -2.76 -24.15 5.40
N ASN A 125 -2.01 -25.25 5.61
CA ASN A 125 -2.27 -26.21 6.69
C ASN A 125 -1.48 -25.87 7.95
N SER A 126 -1.65 -26.66 9.03
CA SER A 126 -0.97 -26.47 10.30
C SER A 126 0.55 -26.60 10.22
N SER A 127 1.07 -27.35 9.25
CA SER A 127 2.51 -27.47 8.98
C SER A 127 3.05 -26.36 8.08
N GLY A 128 2.21 -25.43 7.62
CA GLY A 128 2.58 -24.34 6.73
C GLY A 128 2.79 -24.76 5.27
N LYS A 129 2.42 -25.98 4.92
CA LYS A 129 2.40 -26.46 3.54
C LYS A 129 1.07 -26.10 2.88
N LEU A 130 1.10 -25.89 1.57
CA LEU A 130 -0.11 -25.69 0.79
C LEU A 130 -0.83 -27.03 0.63
N THR A 131 -2.10 -27.04 0.96
CA THR A 131 -3.02 -28.13 0.61
C THR A 131 -3.61 -27.83 -0.75
N GLU A 132 -3.67 -28.87 -1.61
CA GLU A 132 -4.40 -28.79 -2.90
C GLU A 132 -3.91 -27.70 -3.85
N ALA A 133 -2.62 -27.81 -4.27
CA ALA A 133 -1.99 -26.84 -5.19
C ALA A 133 -2.79 -26.65 -6.50
N LYS A 134 -3.50 -27.67 -6.98
CA LYS A 134 -4.33 -27.59 -8.19
C LYS A 134 -5.57 -26.69 -8.00
N GLU A 135 -6.24 -26.77 -6.85
CA GLU A 135 -7.40 -25.91 -6.54
C GLU A 135 -6.97 -24.45 -6.38
N LEU A 136 -5.82 -24.25 -5.74
CA LEU A 136 -5.25 -22.92 -5.59
C LEU A 136 -4.92 -22.29 -6.94
N ASP A 137 -4.35 -23.04 -7.89
CA ASP A 137 -4.06 -22.54 -9.23
C ASP A 137 -5.36 -22.21 -9.99
N ALA A 138 -6.41 -23.01 -9.85
CA ALA A 138 -7.71 -22.73 -10.43
C ALA A 138 -8.33 -21.44 -9.86
N GLU A 139 -8.30 -21.24 -8.54
CA GLU A 139 -8.81 -20.01 -7.90
C GLU A 139 -8.01 -18.75 -8.28
N LEU A 140 -6.70 -18.88 -8.53
CA LEU A 140 -5.87 -17.75 -8.94
C LEU A 140 -6.09 -17.34 -10.42
N HIS A 141 -6.46 -18.28 -11.26
CA HIS A 141 -6.72 -18.01 -12.68
C HIS A 141 -8.14 -17.51 -12.97
N HIS A 142 -9.08 -17.73 -12.07
CA HIS A 142 -10.44 -17.19 -12.20
C HIS A 142 -10.58 -15.85 -11.49
N SER A 143 -11.38 -14.94 -12.06
CA SER A 143 -11.80 -13.73 -11.33
C SER A 143 -12.58 -14.17 -10.09
N VAL A 144 -12.05 -13.83 -8.90
CA VAL A 144 -12.69 -14.19 -7.64
C VAL A 144 -14.05 -13.50 -7.55
N ASP A 145 -15.11 -14.28 -7.67
CA ASP A 145 -16.46 -13.83 -7.36
C ASP A 145 -16.69 -13.98 -5.86
N LEU A 146 -16.61 -12.86 -5.15
CA LEU A 146 -16.79 -12.84 -3.69
C LEU A 146 -18.23 -13.19 -3.28
N GLU A 147 -19.20 -13.09 -4.17
CA GLU A 147 -20.60 -13.44 -3.86
C GLU A 147 -20.78 -14.96 -3.73
N HIS A 148 -20.02 -15.74 -4.49
CA HIS A 148 -20.03 -17.20 -4.46
C HIS A 148 -18.82 -17.81 -3.71
N ALA A 149 -17.92 -16.96 -3.17
CA ALA A 149 -16.73 -17.40 -2.46
C ALA A 149 -17.04 -18.13 -1.13
N THR A 150 -16.16 -19.04 -0.73
CA THR A 150 -16.28 -19.73 0.56
C THR A 150 -16.21 -18.74 1.73
N PRO A 151 -16.84 -19.05 2.89
CA PRO A 151 -16.77 -18.17 4.07
C PRO A 151 -15.32 -17.90 4.52
N LYS A 152 -14.42 -18.89 4.39
CA LYS A 152 -12.99 -18.76 4.71
C LYS A 152 -12.29 -17.78 3.77
N LEU A 153 -12.57 -17.83 2.48
CA LEU A 153 -12.00 -16.92 1.48
C LEU A 153 -12.49 -15.48 1.70
N ARG A 154 -13.80 -15.30 1.95
CA ARG A 154 -14.37 -13.98 2.28
C ARG A 154 -13.72 -13.37 3.53
N LEU A 155 -13.51 -14.19 4.58
CA LEU A 155 -12.82 -13.76 5.79
C LEU A 155 -11.37 -13.36 5.48
N SER A 156 -10.65 -14.13 4.67
CA SER A 156 -9.27 -13.81 4.28
C SER A 156 -9.16 -12.47 3.55
N PHE A 157 -10.02 -12.21 2.56
CA PHE A 157 -10.07 -10.90 1.89
C PHE A 157 -10.41 -9.77 2.85
N SER A 158 -11.34 -10.01 3.78
CA SER A 158 -11.68 -9.03 4.80
C SER A 158 -10.50 -8.69 5.71
N MET A 159 -9.66 -9.69 6.05
CA MET A 159 -8.45 -9.46 6.85
C MET A 159 -7.39 -8.67 6.07
N VAL A 160 -7.28 -8.88 4.77
CA VAL A 160 -6.41 -8.03 3.90
C VAL A 160 -6.90 -6.59 3.89
N LEU A 161 -8.22 -6.37 3.80
CA LEU A 161 -8.79 -5.03 3.87
C LEU A 161 -8.54 -4.36 5.24
N VAL A 162 -8.75 -5.10 6.33
CA VAL A 162 -8.46 -4.61 7.70
C VAL A 162 -6.98 -4.23 7.83
N ASP A 163 -6.07 -5.06 7.31
CA ASP A 163 -4.64 -4.78 7.27
C ASP A 163 -4.33 -3.49 6.50
N ARG A 164 -4.98 -3.24 5.37
CA ARG A 164 -4.87 -1.99 4.58
C ARG A 164 -5.37 -0.77 5.35
N LEU A 165 -6.53 -0.89 6.00
CA LEU A 165 -7.10 0.20 6.79
C LEU A 165 -6.21 0.55 8.00
N LEU A 166 -5.66 -0.45 8.69
CA LEU A 166 -4.71 -0.24 9.79
C LEU A 166 -3.41 0.42 9.30
N GLY A 167 -2.92 0.03 8.12
CA GLY A 167 -1.78 0.68 7.49
C GLY A 167 -2.06 2.15 7.19
N LEU A 168 -3.19 2.44 6.56
CA LEU A 168 -3.62 3.80 6.25
C LEU A 168 -3.76 4.66 7.53
N ALA A 169 -4.23 4.04 8.63
CA ALA A 169 -4.32 4.68 9.94
C ALA A 169 -2.96 5.18 10.43
N GLY A 170 -2.00 4.27 10.53
CA GLY A 170 -0.66 4.62 11.01
C GLY A 170 0.02 5.66 10.11
N ASN A 171 -0.16 5.52 8.81
CA ASN A 171 0.37 6.46 7.83
C ASN A 171 -0.21 7.89 8.02
N ASN A 172 -1.53 8.01 8.18
CA ASN A 172 -2.18 9.30 8.37
C ASN A 172 -1.89 9.92 9.74
N LEU A 173 -1.69 9.10 10.79
CA LEU A 173 -1.23 9.59 12.09
C LEU A 173 0.16 10.24 12.00
N LEU A 174 1.10 9.60 11.28
CA LEU A 174 2.41 10.18 11.03
C LEU A 174 2.32 11.43 10.16
N GLY A 175 1.46 11.43 9.13
CA GLY A 175 1.18 12.62 8.33
C GLY A 175 0.62 13.77 9.16
N GLY A 176 -0.33 13.50 10.04
CA GLY A 176 -0.89 14.48 10.97
C GLY A 176 0.16 15.04 11.92
N LEU A 177 1.05 14.20 12.44
CA LEU A 177 2.18 14.65 13.26
C LEU A 177 3.14 15.52 12.44
N GLY A 178 3.44 15.13 11.19
CA GLY A 178 4.24 15.93 10.27
C GLY A 178 3.64 17.32 10.01
N LEU A 179 2.31 17.40 9.87
CA LEU A 179 1.60 18.68 9.73
C LEU A 179 1.73 19.57 10.98
N ILE A 180 1.69 18.97 12.18
CA ILE A 180 1.88 19.70 13.44
C ILE A 180 3.31 20.24 13.53
N LEU A 181 4.30 19.40 13.22
CA LEU A 181 5.72 19.78 13.30
C LEU A 181 6.11 20.80 12.21
N GLY A 182 5.56 20.64 10.99
CA GLY A 182 5.82 21.53 9.86
C GLY A 182 4.91 22.77 9.79
N GLY A 183 4.13 23.06 10.82
CA GLY A 183 3.08 24.08 10.80
C GLY A 183 3.53 25.48 10.37
N ALA A 184 4.75 25.90 10.72
CA ALA A 184 5.30 27.19 10.30
C ALA A 184 5.52 27.27 8.78
N THR A 185 5.99 26.18 8.16
CA THR A 185 6.17 26.09 6.69
C THR A 185 4.82 25.98 5.98
N LEU A 186 3.85 25.27 6.56
CA LEU A 186 2.52 25.15 6.02
C LEU A 186 1.76 26.47 5.92
N ALA A 187 2.01 27.40 6.85
CA ALA A 187 1.43 28.74 6.82
C ALA A 187 1.83 29.51 5.54
N THR A 188 2.95 29.14 4.90
CA THR A 188 3.39 29.73 3.63
C THR A 188 2.73 29.07 2.40
N TRP A 189 2.03 27.97 2.54
CA TRP A 189 1.41 27.24 1.45
C TRP A 189 0.23 27.95 0.81
N GLY A 190 -0.37 28.94 1.39
CA GLY A 190 -1.34 29.91 0.88
C GLY A 190 -2.18 29.52 -0.34
N THR A 191 -2.12 28.27 -0.77
CA THR A 191 -2.81 27.72 -1.93
C THR A 191 -3.95 26.80 -1.49
N ASP A 192 -5.07 26.85 -2.20
CA ASP A 192 -6.23 25.99 -2.00
C ASP A 192 -5.87 24.50 -1.95
N LEU A 193 -4.83 24.09 -2.69
CA LEU A 193 -4.34 22.72 -2.72
C LEU A 193 -3.69 22.30 -1.38
N GLY A 194 -2.91 23.18 -0.76
CA GLY A 194 -2.30 22.93 0.55
C GLY A 194 -3.36 22.72 1.63
N TYR A 195 -4.38 23.57 1.67
CA TYR A 195 -5.50 23.43 2.59
C TYR A 195 -6.32 22.17 2.31
N ALA A 196 -6.55 21.82 1.03
CA ALA A 196 -7.26 20.61 0.66
C ALA A 196 -6.52 19.34 1.10
N VAL A 197 -5.21 19.23 0.85
CA VAL A 197 -4.38 18.08 1.27
C VAL A 197 -4.36 17.98 2.79
N THR A 198 -4.15 19.09 3.50
CA THR A 198 -4.19 19.15 4.96
C THR A 198 -5.55 18.71 5.50
N GLY A 199 -6.64 19.22 4.93
CA GLY A 199 -8.01 18.85 5.32
C GLY A 199 -8.28 17.37 5.11
N ILE A 200 -7.87 16.79 3.98
CA ILE A 200 -8.04 15.35 3.69
C ILE A 200 -7.23 14.50 4.70
N MET A 201 -5.99 14.88 5.01
CA MET A 201 -5.15 14.14 5.96
C MET A 201 -5.70 14.21 7.37
N ILE A 202 -6.11 15.37 7.85
CA ILE A 202 -6.75 15.53 9.17
C ILE A 202 -8.06 14.76 9.23
N LEU A 203 -8.94 14.93 8.23
CA LEU A 203 -10.24 14.27 8.19
C LEU A 203 -10.10 12.75 8.15
N SER A 204 -9.20 12.22 7.33
CA SER A 204 -8.94 10.77 7.26
C SER A 204 -8.33 10.25 8.56
N GLY A 205 -7.45 10.99 9.20
CA GLY A 205 -6.89 10.67 10.52
C GLY A 205 -7.96 10.66 11.61
N LEU A 206 -8.82 11.69 11.65
CA LEU A 206 -9.92 11.79 12.60
C LEU A 206 -10.98 10.70 12.38
N LEU A 207 -11.35 10.44 11.12
CA LEU A 207 -12.30 9.38 10.78
C LEU A 207 -11.77 8.03 11.24
N LEU A 208 -10.49 7.81 11.04
CA LEU A 208 -9.83 6.58 11.42
C LEU A 208 -9.67 6.46 12.94
N ALA A 209 -9.33 7.54 13.63
CA ALA A 209 -9.32 7.61 15.09
C ALA A 209 -10.73 7.34 15.67
N ALA A 210 -11.78 7.86 15.04
CA ALA A 210 -13.17 7.60 15.42
C ALA A 210 -13.56 6.13 15.20
N ILE A 211 -13.14 5.52 14.08
CA ILE A 211 -13.31 4.09 13.81
C ILE A 211 -12.55 3.27 14.86
N LEU A 212 -11.34 3.67 15.25
CA LEU A 212 -10.54 3.02 16.28
C LEU A 212 -11.18 3.12 17.67
N ALA A 213 -11.70 4.29 18.04
CA ALA A 213 -12.29 4.55 19.35
C ALA A 213 -13.67 3.91 19.53
N TRP A 214 -14.51 3.91 18.49
CA TRP A 214 -15.92 3.50 18.57
C TRP A 214 -16.25 2.24 17.74
N GLY A 215 -15.26 1.69 17.02
CA GLY A 215 -15.49 0.67 16.00
C GLY A 215 -16.30 -0.56 16.42
N PRO A 216 -15.99 -1.23 17.55
CA PRO A 216 -16.70 -2.46 17.91
C PRO A 216 -18.18 -2.26 18.29
N SER A 217 -18.53 -1.06 18.79
CA SER A 217 -19.87 -0.74 19.32
C SER A 217 -20.68 0.12 18.35
N CYS A 218 -20.12 0.52 17.20
CA CYS A 218 -20.74 1.50 16.33
C CYS A 218 -21.78 0.83 15.42
N ASN A 219 -23.07 1.06 15.71
CA ASN A 219 -24.19 0.64 14.84
C ASN A 219 -24.06 1.18 13.42
N LEU A 220 -23.38 2.33 13.23
CA LEU A 220 -23.15 2.92 11.92
C LEU A 220 -22.17 2.08 11.09
N LEU A 221 -21.06 1.60 11.70
CA LEU A 221 -20.12 0.72 11.01
C LEU A 221 -20.79 -0.61 10.63
N GLN A 222 -21.61 -1.18 11.52
CA GLN A 222 -22.37 -2.40 11.21
C GLN A 222 -23.34 -2.16 10.04
N LYS A 223 -24.08 -1.05 10.05
CA LYS A 223 -24.99 -0.70 8.95
C LYS A 223 -24.23 -0.49 7.64
N LEU A 224 -23.04 0.15 7.68
CA LEU A 224 -22.20 0.36 6.50
C LEU A 224 -21.67 -0.97 5.95
N LEU A 225 -21.14 -1.84 6.81
CA LEU A 225 -20.65 -3.17 6.42
C LEU A 225 -21.79 -4.04 5.87
N ASN A 226 -23.00 -3.94 6.43
CA ASN A 226 -24.19 -4.61 5.92
C ASN A 226 -24.54 -4.12 4.52
N ARG A 227 -24.54 -2.80 4.28
CA ARG A 227 -24.81 -2.20 2.96
C ARG A 227 -23.76 -2.60 1.92
N LEU A 228 -22.49 -2.74 2.34
CA LEU A 228 -21.39 -3.14 1.48
C LEU A 228 -21.25 -4.66 1.36
N GLN A 229 -22.16 -5.43 1.95
CA GLN A 229 -22.10 -6.90 2.04
C GLN A 229 -20.79 -7.44 2.65
N MET A 230 -20.16 -6.64 3.51
CA MET A 230 -18.86 -6.91 4.13
C MET A 230 -18.93 -7.38 5.59
N ASN A 231 -20.04 -8.01 5.97
CA ASN A 231 -20.25 -8.50 7.35
C ASN A 231 -19.16 -9.46 7.83
N HIS A 232 -18.51 -10.14 6.88
CA HIS A 232 -17.38 -11.05 7.16
C HIS A 232 -16.14 -10.33 7.70
N ALA A 233 -16.02 -9.00 7.49
CA ALA A 233 -14.96 -8.20 8.05
C ALA A 233 -15.12 -7.90 9.55
N LEU A 234 -16.35 -7.95 10.05
CA LEU A 234 -16.70 -7.53 11.41
C LEU A 234 -15.91 -8.26 12.51
N PRO A 235 -15.73 -9.61 12.48
CA PRO A 235 -14.94 -10.32 13.48
C PRO A 235 -13.49 -9.83 13.52
N GLY A 236 -12.88 -9.63 12.34
CA GLY A 236 -11.50 -9.14 12.23
C GLY A 236 -11.34 -7.70 12.68
N ILE A 237 -12.30 -6.83 12.36
CA ILE A 237 -12.32 -5.45 12.83
C ILE A 237 -12.45 -5.43 14.36
N LYS A 238 -13.41 -6.16 14.93
CA LYS A 238 -13.56 -6.27 16.38
C LYS A 238 -12.28 -6.77 17.07
N LEU A 239 -11.62 -7.75 16.48
CA LEU A 239 -10.37 -8.28 17.01
C LEU A 239 -9.24 -7.26 16.91
N ALA A 240 -9.05 -6.62 15.74
CA ALA A 240 -7.98 -5.65 15.51
C ALA A 240 -8.07 -4.45 16.46
N PHE A 241 -9.29 -4.10 16.87
CA PHE A 241 -9.56 -2.96 17.76
C PHE A 241 -9.81 -3.37 19.22
N SER A 242 -9.77 -4.66 19.55
CA SER A 242 -9.85 -5.14 20.93
C SER A 242 -8.50 -4.98 21.66
N TRP A 243 -8.55 -4.72 22.96
CA TRP A 243 -7.35 -4.74 23.80
C TRP A 243 -6.83 -6.17 23.98
N PRO A 244 -5.52 -6.44 23.96
CA PRO A 244 -4.39 -5.53 23.68
C PRO A 244 -4.01 -5.48 22.20
N MET A 245 -4.78 -6.08 21.29
CA MET A 245 -4.47 -6.18 19.87
C MET A 245 -4.39 -4.81 19.20
N ASN A 246 -5.26 -3.88 19.55
CA ASN A 246 -5.29 -2.52 19.02
C ASN A 246 -3.95 -1.79 19.23
N VAL A 247 -3.32 -1.93 20.40
CA VAL A 247 -2.00 -1.33 20.69
C VAL A 247 -0.92 -1.97 19.82
N ALA A 248 -0.92 -3.31 19.72
CA ALA A 248 0.05 -4.02 18.87
C ALA A 248 -0.11 -3.63 17.39
N GLN A 249 -1.35 -3.56 16.87
CA GLN A 249 -1.63 -3.17 15.50
C GLN A 249 -1.24 -1.72 15.22
N ALA A 250 -1.49 -0.81 16.17
CA ALA A 250 -1.08 0.59 16.06
C ALA A 250 0.45 0.72 16.08
N ALA A 251 1.14 0.03 16.97
CA ALA A 251 2.60 0.03 17.04
C ALA A 251 3.24 -0.49 15.75
N PHE A 252 2.74 -1.60 15.20
CA PHE A 252 3.18 -2.09 13.90
C PHE A 252 2.88 -1.10 12.77
N ALA A 253 1.69 -0.48 12.75
CA ALA A 253 1.33 0.46 11.69
C ALA A 253 2.24 1.69 11.71
N ILE A 254 2.47 2.29 12.88
CA ILE A 254 3.40 3.42 13.05
C ILE A 254 4.82 2.98 12.68
N GLY A 255 5.29 1.84 13.20
CA GLY A 255 6.64 1.33 12.94
C GLY A 255 6.90 1.09 11.45
N ILE A 256 5.99 0.46 10.73
CA ILE A 256 6.12 0.21 9.28
C ILE A 256 6.29 1.53 8.53
N HIS A 257 5.43 2.52 8.80
CA HIS A 257 5.50 3.80 8.08
C HIS A 257 6.69 4.65 8.51
N SER A 258 7.13 4.57 9.78
CA SER A 258 8.39 5.18 10.20
C SER A 258 9.59 4.59 9.45
N LEU A 259 9.62 3.26 9.27
CA LEU A 259 10.67 2.57 8.49
C LEU A 259 10.65 3.00 7.00
N THR A 260 9.47 3.20 6.39
CA THR A 260 9.38 3.70 5.02
C THR A 260 9.82 5.17 4.90
N ILE A 261 9.52 6.00 5.89
CA ILE A 261 10.01 7.39 5.99
C ILE A 261 11.54 7.40 6.09
N LEU A 262 12.11 6.57 6.98
CA LEU A 262 13.56 6.42 7.13
C LEU A 262 14.21 5.91 5.85
N THR A 263 13.56 5.01 5.10
CA THR A 263 14.06 4.56 3.80
C THR A 263 14.23 5.73 2.84
N LEU A 264 13.22 6.62 2.71
CA LEU A 264 13.32 7.79 1.84
C LEU A 264 14.36 8.79 2.36
N LEU A 265 14.43 9.01 3.67
CA LEU A 265 15.45 9.85 4.29
C LEU A 265 16.86 9.36 3.95
N PHE A 266 17.10 8.06 4.03
CA PHE A 266 18.40 7.47 3.71
C PHE A 266 18.70 7.51 2.20
N CYS A 267 17.68 7.41 1.34
CA CYS A 267 17.87 7.68 -0.09
C CYS A 267 18.32 9.12 -0.36
N LEU A 268 17.75 10.12 0.33
CA LEU A 268 18.18 11.51 0.22
C LEU A 268 19.61 11.70 0.76
N LYS A 269 19.90 11.16 1.94
CA LYS A 269 21.24 11.20 2.53
C LYS A 269 22.32 10.55 1.66
N ALA A 270 21.96 9.49 0.92
CA ALA A 270 22.87 8.85 -0.03
C ALA A 270 23.36 9.80 -1.12
N TYR A 271 22.58 10.83 -1.43
CA TYR A 271 22.93 11.91 -2.36
C TYR A 271 23.41 13.20 -1.66
N GLY A 272 23.71 13.14 -0.35
CA GLY A 272 24.16 14.30 0.41
C GLY A 272 23.07 15.34 0.69
N VAL A 273 21.79 14.95 0.59
CA VAL A 273 20.65 15.85 0.81
C VAL A 273 20.10 15.65 2.20
N ASP A 274 20.09 16.73 2.99
CA ASP A 274 19.39 16.79 4.25
C ASP A 274 17.98 17.35 4.03
N ALA A 275 16.99 16.54 4.34
CA ALA A 275 15.59 16.93 4.30
C ALA A 275 14.98 16.90 5.70
N PRO A 276 14.17 17.90 6.07
CA PRO A 276 13.46 17.88 7.33
C PRO A 276 12.52 16.69 7.43
N ILE A 277 12.50 16.05 8.59
CA ILE A 277 11.72 14.81 8.78
C ILE A 277 10.21 15.05 8.61
N GLU A 278 9.71 16.22 8.98
CA GLU A 278 8.31 16.62 8.81
C GLU A 278 7.90 16.67 7.33
N ALA A 279 8.80 17.11 6.44
CA ALA A 279 8.53 17.08 4.99
C ALA A 279 8.28 15.65 4.48
N LEU A 280 9.06 14.68 4.97
CA LEU A 280 8.91 13.26 4.63
C LEU A 280 7.65 12.66 5.28
N MET A 281 7.36 13.06 6.52
CA MET A 281 6.15 12.65 7.25
C MET A 281 4.86 13.17 6.60
N ILE A 282 4.94 14.23 5.80
CA ILE A 282 3.81 14.74 5.01
C ILE A 282 3.83 14.12 3.62
N GLY A 283 4.98 14.08 2.96
CA GLY A 283 5.12 13.66 1.56
C GLY A 283 4.73 12.20 1.33
N LEU A 284 5.16 11.26 2.18
CA LEU A 284 4.83 9.84 2.01
C LEU A 284 3.36 9.52 2.30
N PRO A 285 2.72 10.05 3.37
CA PRO A 285 1.28 9.92 3.54
C PRO A 285 0.46 10.54 2.41
N ALA A 286 0.81 11.73 1.94
CA ALA A 286 0.15 12.35 0.79
C ALA A 286 0.25 11.46 -0.47
N LEU A 287 1.45 10.94 -0.76
CA LEU A 287 1.66 9.97 -1.82
C LEU A 287 0.79 8.73 -1.64
N SER A 288 0.71 8.17 -0.43
CA SER A 288 -0.06 6.96 -0.16
C SER A 288 -1.55 7.14 -0.44
N LEU A 289 -2.11 8.32 -0.15
CA LEU A 289 -3.50 8.65 -0.50
C LEU A 289 -3.69 8.71 -2.02
N LEU A 290 -2.74 9.31 -2.75
CA LEU A 290 -2.79 9.37 -4.21
C LEU A 290 -2.64 7.98 -4.85
N LEU A 291 -1.84 7.10 -4.24
CA LEU A 291 -1.67 5.71 -4.71
C LEU A 291 -2.91 4.83 -4.52
N MET A 292 -3.89 5.25 -3.72
CA MET A 292 -5.20 4.60 -3.68
C MET A 292 -5.95 4.74 -5.01
N LEU A 293 -5.68 5.81 -5.75
CA LEU A 293 -6.21 6.00 -7.10
C LEU A 293 -5.41 5.11 -8.07
N PRO A 294 -6.06 4.27 -8.85
CA PRO A 294 -5.36 3.37 -9.77
C PRO A 294 -4.88 4.10 -11.05
N ILE A 295 -4.07 5.15 -10.88
CA ILE A 295 -3.61 6.05 -11.94
C ILE A 295 -2.29 5.59 -12.53
N SER A 296 -1.36 5.09 -11.69
CA SER A 296 0.00 4.71 -12.11
C SER A 296 0.29 3.24 -11.80
N ILE A 297 1.33 2.69 -12.41
CA ILE A 297 1.84 1.35 -12.12
C ILE A 297 2.85 1.45 -10.98
N SER A 298 2.59 0.77 -9.87
CA SER A 298 3.45 0.75 -8.67
C SER A 298 3.89 2.15 -8.19
N GLY A 299 3.13 3.19 -8.56
CA GLY A 299 3.42 4.57 -8.17
C GLY A 299 4.48 5.29 -9.01
N TRP A 300 5.07 4.64 -10.02
CA TRP A 300 6.07 5.28 -10.87
C TRP A 300 5.52 6.52 -11.58
N GLY A 301 6.29 7.59 -11.55
CA GLY A 301 5.92 8.92 -12.03
C GLY A 301 5.09 9.72 -11.01
N LEU A 302 4.07 9.13 -10.43
CA LEU A 302 3.24 9.79 -9.41
C LEU A 302 4.03 10.05 -8.11
N ARG A 303 4.85 9.08 -7.70
CA ARG A 303 5.72 9.20 -6.53
C ARG A 303 6.75 10.31 -6.73
N GLU A 304 7.44 10.32 -7.86
CA GLU A 304 8.44 11.31 -8.20
C GLU A 304 7.83 12.72 -8.23
N ALA A 305 6.68 12.89 -8.89
CA ALA A 305 5.97 14.17 -8.95
C ALA A 305 5.49 14.65 -7.59
N THR A 306 4.88 13.75 -6.78
CA THR A 306 4.35 14.12 -5.47
C THR A 306 5.46 14.50 -4.51
N LEU A 307 6.49 13.66 -4.39
CA LEU A 307 7.58 13.91 -3.44
C LEU A 307 8.37 15.15 -3.82
N SER A 308 8.69 15.36 -5.11
CA SER A 308 9.41 16.57 -5.53
C SER A 308 8.61 17.85 -5.28
N SER A 309 7.28 17.81 -5.50
CA SER A 309 6.43 18.97 -5.22
C SER A 309 6.32 19.25 -3.71
N VAL A 310 6.17 18.22 -2.88
CA VAL A 310 6.06 18.40 -1.43
C VAL A 310 7.39 18.86 -0.83
N LEU A 311 8.50 18.18 -1.12
CA LEU A 311 9.79 18.49 -0.51
C LEU A 311 10.36 19.83 -0.99
N ALA A 312 9.99 20.30 -2.19
CA ALA A 312 10.35 21.63 -2.68
C ALA A 312 9.84 22.76 -1.76
N LEU A 313 8.75 22.54 -1.04
CA LEU A 313 8.20 23.49 -0.08
C LEU A 313 9.14 23.74 1.13
N TRP A 314 10.03 22.80 1.40
CA TRP A 314 11.11 22.90 2.38
C TRP A 314 12.47 23.24 1.75
N GLY A 315 12.49 23.70 0.48
CA GLY A 315 13.70 24.08 -0.22
C GLY A 315 14.56 22.90 -0.69
N VAL A 316 14.04 21.66 -0.61
CA VAL A 316 14.77 20.50 -1.11
C VAL A 316 14.73 20.51 -2.64
N SER A 317 15.89 20.35 -3.27
CA SER A 317 16.00 20.35 -4.74
C SER A 317 15.06 19.30 -5.38
N PRO A 318 14.19 19.71 -6.33
CA PRO A 318 13.33 18.76 -7.04
C PRO A 318 14.11 17.65 -7.74
N SER A 319 15.25 17.96 -8.37
CA SER A 319 16.10 16.99 -9.07
C SER A 319 16.64 15.94 -8.14
N MET A 320 17.17 16.33 -6.97
CA MET A 320 17.67 15.41 -5.95
C MET A 320 16.53 14.58 -5.33
N THR A 321 15.36 15.17 -5.14
CA THR A 321 14.18 14.46 -4.65
C THR A 321 13.74 13.39 -5.64
N VAL A 322 13.74 13.68 -6.95
CA VAL A 322 13.38 12.70 -7.99
C VAL A 322 14.39 11.54 -8.00
N LEU A 323 15.70 11.81 -7.92
CA LEU A 323 16.71 10.75 -7.81
C LEU A 323 16.51 9.87 -6.58
N ALA A 324 16.32 10.48 -5.42
CA ALA A 324 16.06 9.75 -4.17
C ALA A 324 14.75 8.94 -4.25
N SER A 325 13.72 9.46 -4.90
CA SER A 325 12.45 8.78 -5.13
C SER A 325 12.60 7.58 -6.07
N ILE A 326 13.37 7.70 -7.15
CA ILE A 326 13.69 6.58 -8.05
C ILE A 326 14.45 5.50 -7.26
N SER A 327 15.45 5.89 -6.47
CA SER A 327 16.21 4.96 -5.61
C SER A 327 15.30 4.27 -4.59
N TYR A 328 14.40 5.02 -3.95
CA TYR A 328 13.39 4.44 -3.04
C TYR A 328 12.53 3.38 -3.75
N GLY A 329 12.12 3.65 -5.00
CA GLY A 329 11.37 2.68 -5.81
C GLY A 329 12.19 1.43 -6.14
N ALA A 330 13.44 1.61 -6.57
CA ALA A 330 14.35 0.49 -6.85
C ALA A 330 14.62 -0.36 -5.59
N ILE A 331 14.84 0.30 -4.44
CA ILE A 331 15.00 -0.37 -3.14
C ILE A 331 13.72 -1.13 -2.76
N THR A 332 12.54 -0.57 -3.01
CA THR A 332 11.28 -1.27 -2.76
C THR A 332 11.19 -2.55 -3.59
N VAL A 333 11.51 -2.48 -4.90
CA VAL A 333 11.56 -3.66 -5.79
C VAL A 333 12.58 -4.69 -5.28
N LEU A 334 13.81 -4.24 -4.97
CA LEU A 334 14.87 -5.10 -4.45
C LEU A 334 14.44 -5.81 -3.15
N SER A 335 13.81 -5.08 -2.25
CA SER A 335 13.39 -5.59 -0.95
C SER A 335 12.30 -6.65 -1.03
N VAL A 336 11.47 -6.67 -2.08
CA VAL A 336 10.44 -7.70 -2.26
C VAL A 336 10.93 -8.92 -3.06
N LEU A 337 12.14 -8.91 -3.62
CA LEU A 337 12.70 -10.05 -4.38
C LEU A 337 12.71 -11.37 -3.60
N PRO A 338 12.91 -11.42 -2.26
CA PRO A 338 12.75 -12.67 -1.52
C PRO A 338 11.39 -13.35 -1.75
N GLY A 339 10.35 -12.58 -2.10
CA GLY A 339 9.04 -13.11 -2.50
C GLY A 339 9.11 -14.06 -3.71
N ALA A 340 10.07 -13.88 -4.62
CA ALA A 340 10.26 -14.77 -5.76
C ALA A 340 10.61 -16.20 -5.34
N TYR A 341 11.44 -16.35 -4.31
CA TYR A 341 11.80 -17.66 -3.76
C TYR A 341 10.55 -18.43 -3.29
N PHE A 342 9.63 -17.73 -2.62
CA PHE A 342 8.40 -18.34 -2.13
C PHE A 342 7.41 -18.67 -3.26
N LEU A 343 7.39 -17.88 -4.33
CA LEU A 343 6.60 -18.17 -5.52
C LEU A 343 7.14 -19.40 -6.28
N LEU A 344 8.46 -19.52 -6.39
CA LEU A 344 9.13 -20.63 -7.12
C LEU A 344 9.12 -21.96 -6.34
N LYS A 345 9.29 -21.91 -5.01
CA LYS A 345 9.30 -23.11 -4.15
C LYS A 345 7.93 -23.78 -4.01
N ARG A 346 6.90 -23.19 -4.56
CA ARG A 346 5.52 -23.65 -4.50
C ARG A 346 5.21 -24.85 -5.42
N LYS A 347 6.18 -25.24 -6.27
CA LYS A 347 6.06 -26.42 -7.17
C LYS A 347 6.32 -27.73 -6.45
#